data_090fa363f3e09534213c7593536147e9
#
_entry.id   090fa363f3e09534213c7593536147e9
#
_cell.length_a   1.000
_cell.length_b   1.000
_cell.length_c   1.000
_cell.angle_alpha   90.00
_cell.angle_beta   90.00
_cell.angle_gamma   90.00
#
_symmetry.space_group_name_H-M   'P 1'
#
loop_
_entity.id
_entity.type
_entity.pdbx_description
1 polymer ?
#
loop_
_entity_poly.entity_id
_entity_poly.type
_entity_poly.pdbx_seq_one_letter_code
_entity_poly.pdbx_strand_id
1 'polypeptide(L)'
;ADNDLLYPNLNAIHTVWVDDRDIELLSRYHCKTVHNPASNLKLGSGIAPIAKLLKAGVEVGLGTDNTSCSDSLNLFESLKLSALLQKVQTPDYKEWIGAQEALHMATYNGAACACLEQELGLLTEGRKADMTILDIDNERFLPHNNFVNQLVYCENGKSVRTVLIDGKTVVENGKITTFDEQEVI
;
A
#
# COMPACT_ATOMS: atom_id res chain seq x y z
N ALA A 1 1.10 21.28 -15.08
CA ALA A 1 1.33 22.71 -14.85
C ALA A 1 0.67 23.54 -15.96
N ASP A 2 1.06 23.34 -17.22
CA ASP A 2 0.62 24.22 -18.32
C ASP A 2 -0.90 24.14 -18.62
N ASN A 3 -1.57 23.07 -18.16
CA ASN A 3 -3.02 22.85 -18.33
C ASN A 3 -3.78 22.90 -17.02
N ASP A 4 -3.18 23.37 -15.93
CA ASP A 4 -3.76 23.45 -14.59
C ASP A 4 -4.36 22.15 -14.05
N LEU A 5 -3.74 21.01 -14.44
CA LEU A 5 -4.18 19.68 -14.03
C LEU A 5 -3.52 19.16 -12.73
N LEU A 6 -2.47 19.85 -12.25
CA LEU A 6 -1.75 19.45 -11.03
C LEU A 6 -2.33 20.17 -9.81
N TYR A 7 -2.86 19.42 -8.86
CA TYR A 7 -3.46 19.91 -7.62
C TYR A 7 -3.42 18.82 -6.52
N PRO A 8 -3.59 19.16 -5.24
CA PRO A 8 -3.38 18.23 -4.13
C PRO A 8 -4.25 16.95 -4.14
N ASN A 9 -5.42 17.01 -4.77
CA ASN A 9 -6.31 15.84 -4.84
C ASN A 9 -6.08 14.99 -6.10
N LEU A 10 -5.07 15.33 -6.93
CA LEU A 10 -4.68 14.48 -8.06
C LEU A 10 -3.92 13.27 -7.56
N ASN A 11 -4.38 12.09 -7.94
CA ASN A 11 -3.63 10.83 -7.85
C ASN A 11 -3.08 10.45 -9.22
N ALA A 12 -1.76 10.46 -9.37
CA ALA A 12 -1.08 9.92 -10.54
C ALA A 12 -0.86 8.42 -10.32
N ILE A 13 -1.64 7.59 -11.03
CA ILE A 13 -1.57 6.13 -10.83
C ILE A 13 -0.38 5.55 -11.60
N HIS A 14 0.29 4.56 -11.02
CA HIS A 14 1.46 3.81 -11.53
C HIS A 14 2.77 4.60 -11.55
N THR A 15 2.84 5.79 -12.13
CA THR A 15 4.01 6.70 -12.21
C THR A 15 5.33 6.00 -12.55
N VAL A 16 5.30 5.04 -13.48
CA VAL A 16 6.47 4.21 -13.83
C VAL A 16 7.50 5.03 -14.59
N TRP A 17 7.06 5.77 -15.60
CA TRP A 17 7.91 6.54 -16.50
C TRP A 17 7.86 8.03 -16.19
N VAL A 18 8.33 8.39 -14.99
CA VAL A 18 8.48 9.79 -14.54
C VAL A 18 9.97 10.11 -14.42
N ASP A 19 10.34 11.30 -14.87
CA ASP A 19 11.68 11.84 -14.70
C ASP A 19 11.80 12.72 -13.44
N ASP A 20 12.99 13.25 -13.18
CA ASP A 20 13.23 14.08 -11.98
C ASP A 20 12.41 15.40 -12.01
N ARG A 21 12.08 15.93 -13.21
CA ARG A 21 11.23 17.12 -13.38
C ARG A 21 9.77 16.79 -13.07
N ASP A 22 9.30 15.63 -13.52
CA ASP A 22 7.94 15.17 -13.20
C ASP A 22 7.76 14.97 -11.70
N ILE A 23 8.76 14.36 -11.04
CA ILE A 23 8.79 14.17 -9.58
C ILE A 23 8.76 15.52 -8.85
N GLU A 24 9.57 16.50 -9.30
CA GLU A 24 9.54 17.86 -8.74
C GLU A 24 8.17 18.50 -8.88
N LEU A 25 7.50 18.35 -10.03
CA LEU A 25 6.16 18.89 -10.25
C LEU A 25 5.13 18.23 -9.34
N LEU A 26 5.14 16.90 -9.24
CA LEU A 26 4.22 16.16 -8.33
C LEU A 26 4.40 16.62 -6.88
N SER A 27 5.63 16.75 -6.41
CA SER A 27 5.96 17.24 -5.07
C SER A 27 5.48 18.69 -4.87
N ARG A 28 5.84 19.59 -5.79
CA ARG A 28 5.53 21.02 -5.73
C ARG A 28 4.03 21.33 -5.68
N TYR A 29 3.23 20.54 -6.39
CA TYR A 29 1.77 20.69 -6.43
C TYR A 29 1.05 19.78 -5.43
N HIS A 30 1.80 19.11 -4.54
CA HIS A 30 1.26 18.19 -3.54
C HIS A 30 0.36 17.09 -4.16
N CYS A 31 0.66 16.71 -5.40
CA CYS A 31 0.01 15.58 -6.03
C CYS A 31 0.42 14.29 -5.33
N LYS A 32 -0.47 13.31 -5.36
CA LYS A 32 -0.24 11.99 -4.76
C LYS A 32 -0.03 10.97 -5.87
N THR A 33 0.49 9.81 -5.53
CA THR A 33 0.58 8.68 -6.47
C THR A 33 0.16 7.38 -5.81
N VAL A 34 -0.33 6.42 -6.59
CA VAL A 34 -0.63 5.06 -6.12
C VAL A 34 0.24 4.06 -6.88
N HIS A 35 1.06 3.35 -6.14
CA HIS A 35 1.94 2.30 -6.65
C HIS A 35 1.20 0.96 -6.74
N ASN A 36 1.16 0.37 -7.93
CA ASN A 36 0.56 -0.93 -8.20
C ASN A 36 1.62 -1.92 -8.72
N PRO A 37 2.50 -2.45 -7.84
CA PRO A 37 3.70 -3.18 -8.27
C PRO A 37 3.38 -4.45 -9.06
N ALA A 38 2.41 -5.25 -8.63
CA ALA A 38 2.03 -6.50 -9.30
C ALA A 38 1.52 -6.24 -10.73
N SER A 39 0.63 -5.26 -10.91
CA SER A 39 0.13 -4.83 -12.21
C SER A 39 1.24 -4.34 -13.13
N ASN A 40 2.13 -3.46 -12.62
CA ASN A 40 3.24 -2.94 -13.39
C ASN A 40 4.17 -4.04 -13.91
N LEU A 41 4.45 -5.05 -13.08
CA LEU A 41 5.29 -6.20 -13.45
C LEU A 41 4.58 -7.12 -14.43
N LYS A 42 3.34 -7.49 -14.16
CA LYS A 42 2.58 -8.40 -15.02
C LYS A 42 2.41 -7.85 -16.44
N LEU A 43 2.14 -6.56 -16.55
CA LEU A 43 1.95 -5.90 -17.84
C LEU A 43 3.27 -5.45 -18.49
N GLY A 44 4.42 -5.70 -17.86
CA GLY A 44 5.71 -5.29 -18.38
C GLY A 44 5.93 -3.78 -18.43
N SER A 45 5.17 -3.01 -17.63
CA SER A 45 5.26 -1.54 -17.63
C SER A 45 6.57 -1.03 -17.03
N GLY A 46 7.22 -1.81 -16.16
CA GLY A 46 8.47 -1.44 -15.49
C GLY A 46 8.32 -1.25 -13.98
N ILE A 47 9.34 -0.66 -13.35
CA ILE A 47 9.41 -0.41 -11.91
C ILE A 47 9.36 1.10 -11.68
N ALA A 48 8.31 1.57 -10.99
CA ALA A 48 8.18 2.97 -10.61
C ALA A 48 9.27 3.40 -9.60
N PRO A 49 9.82 4.62 -9.69
CA PRO A 49 10.92 5.10 -8.85
C PRO A 49 10.40 5.57 -7.47
N ILE A 50 9.79 4.66 -6.70
CA ILE A 50 9.08 4.97 -5.45
C ILE A 50 10.00 5.60 -4.41
N ALA A 51 11.23 5.12 -4.28
CA ALA A 51 12.19 5.70 -3.35
C ALA A 51 12.48 7.18 -3.66
N LYS A 52 12.59 7.55 -4.95
CA LYS A 52 12.77 8.94 -5.37
C LYS A 52 11.53 9.79 -5.08
N LEU A 53 10.33 9.26 -5.35
CA LEU A 53 9.06 9.96 -5.08
C LEU A 53 8.91 10.27 -3.59
N LEU A 54 9.12 9.26 -2.72
CA LEU A 54 9.06 9.44 -1.26
C LEU A 54 10.12 10.45 -0.77
N LYS A 55 11.35 10.37 -1.28
CA LYS A 55 12.44 11.31 -0.94
C LYS A 55 12.12 12.74 -1.35
N ALA A 56 11.40 12.94 -2.44
CA ALA A 56 10.91 14.25 -2.88
C ALA A 56 9.69 14.75 -2.10
N GLY A 57 9.16 13.98 -1.15
CA GLY A 57 7.99 14.34 -0.35
C GLY A 57 6.65 14.10 -1.04
N VAL A 58 6.63 13.31 -2.13
CA VAL A 58 5.37 12.89 -2.76
C VAL A 58 4.72 11.80 -1.88
N GLU A 59 3.46 11.96 -1.56
CA GLU A 59 2.69 10.92 -0.86
C GLU A 59 2.41 9.77 -1.82
N VAL A 60 2.92 8.58 -1.47
CA VAL A 60 2.77 7.36 -2.27
C VAL A 60 1.89 6.38 -1.53
N GLY A 61 0.69 6.14 -2.03
CA GLY A 61 -0.19 5.05 -1.58
C GLY A 61 0.17 3.73 -2.27
N LEU A 62 -0.38 2.63 -1.75
CA LEU A 62 -0.19 1.29 -2.30
C LEU A 62 -1.52 0.72 -2.75
N GLY A 63 -1.54 0.12 -3.94
CA GLY A 63 -2.71 -0.52 -4.52
C GLY A 63 -2.40 -1.89 -5.11
N THR A 64 -3.45 -2.58 -5.51
CA THR A 64 -3.39 -3.89 -6.18
C THR A 64 -3.73 -3.80 -7.66
N ASP A 65 -4.37 -2.69 -8.09
CA ASP A 65 -5.06 -2.63 -9.38
C ASP A 65 -6.21 -3.66 -9.45
N ASN A 66 -6.78 -3.90 -10.59
CA ASN A 66 -7.85 -4.88 -10.77
C ASN A 66 -7.31 -6.31 -11.01
N THR A 67 -8.20 -7.30 -10.92
CA THR A 67 -7.83 -8.72 -11.08
C THR A 67 -7.33 -9.06 -12.47
N SER A 68 -7.72 -8.35 -13.52
CA SER A 68 -7.21 -8.62 -14.88
C SER A 68 -5.75 -8.16 -15.07
N CYS A 69 -5.32 -7.16 -14.30
CA CYS A 69 -3.99 -6.60 -14.38
C CYS A 69 -2.99 -7.20 -13.38
N SER A 70 -3.47 -7.75 -12.25
CA SER A 70 -2.59 -8.27 -11.19
C SER A 70 -2.87 -9.73 -10.81
N ASP A 71 -3.99 -10.31 -11.23
CA ASP A 71 -4.52 -11.64 -10.84
C ASP A 71 -4.79 -11.79 -9.32
N SER A 72 -4.53 -10.75 -8.53
CA SER A 72 -4.65 -10.76 -7.07
C SER A 72 -5.13 -9.40 -6.57
N LEU A 73 -6.02 -9.42 -5.58
CA LEU A 73 -6.40 -8.23 -4.80
C LEU A 73 -5.75 -8.23 -3.41
N ASN A 74 -4.65 -8.96 -3.26
CA ASN A 74 -3.95 -9.13 -1.99
C ASN A 74 -2.94 -8.00 -1.76
N LEU A 75 -3.27 -7.06 -0.86
CA LEU A 75 -2.41 -5.94 -0.54
C LEU A 75 -1.11 -6.36 0.19
N PHE A 76 -1.06 -7.52 0.87
CA PHE A 76 0.18 -8.03 1.45
C PHE A 76 1.21 -8.40 0.37
N GLU A 77 0.76 -8.88 -0.78
CA GLU A 77 1.63 -9.09 -1.93
C GLU A 77 2.21 -7.77 -2.44
N SER A 78 1.38 -6.75 -2.60
CA SER A 78 1.82 -5.41 -3.00
C SER A 78 2.81 -4.80 -1.99
N LEU A 79 2.60 -5.00 -0.67
CA LEU A 79 3.52 -4.60 0.38
C LEU A 79 4.91 -5.20 0.17
N LYS A 80 4.98 -6.51 -0.01
CA LYS A 80 6.24 -7.23 -0.22
C LYS A 80 6.94 -6.78 -1.50
N LEU A 81 6.21 -6.71 -2.61
CA LEU A 81 6.75 -6.29 -3.90
C LEU A 81 7.29 -4.86 -3.83
N SER A 82 6.57 -3.91 -3.22
CA SER A 82 7.00 -2.53 -3.11
C SER A 82 8.35 -2.41 -2.37
N ALA A 83 8.53 -3.13 -1.27
CA ALA A 83 9.77 -3.13 -0.51
C ALA A 83 10.93 -3.83 -1.23
N LEU A 84 10.67 -4.85 -2.05
CA LEU A 84 11.71 -5.62 -2.75
C LEU A 84 12.17 -4.95 -4.05
N LEU A 85 11.25 -4.41 -4.85
CA LEU A 85 11.56 -3.88 -6.18
C LEU A 85 12.50 -2.68 -6.14
N GLN A 86 12.40 -1.82 -5.13
CA GLN A 86 13.29 -0.67 -5.01
C GLN A 86 14.75 -1.08 -4.79
N LYS A 87 15.00 -2.27 -4.24
CA LYS A 87 16.35 -2.80 -4.00
C LYS A 87 17.08 -3.21 -5.27
N VAL A 88 16.35 -3.49 -6.34
CA VAL A 88 16.99 -3.84 -7.64
C VAL A 88 17.28 -2.61 -8.51
N GLN A 89 16.79 -1.43 -8.14
CA GLN A 89 17.04 -0.19 -8.88
C GLN A 89 18.37 0.46 -8.52
N THR A 90 18.90 0.21 -7.32
CA THR A 90 20.19 0.76 -6.87
C THR A 90 20.88 -0.21 -5.92
N PRO A 91 22.21 -0.37 -6.02
CA PRO A 91 22.97 -1.17 -5.06
C PRO A 91 23.18 -0.46 -3.71
N ASP A 92 22.93 0.86 -3.62
CA ASP A 92 23.05 1.60 -2.36
C ASP A 92 21.87 1.32 -1.46
N TYR A 93 22.10 0.55 -0.38
CA TYR A 93 21.07 0.19 0.58
C TYR A 93 20.45 1.39 1.31
N LYS A 94 21.11 2.55 1.33
CA LYS A 94 20.59 3.79 1.93
C LYS A 94 19.48 4.44 1.10
N GLU A 95 19.38 4.06 -0.17
CA GLU A 95 18.33 4.52 -1.08
C GLU A 95 17.13 3.56 -1.12
N TRP A 96 17.18 2.44 -0.39
CA TRP A 96 16.08 1.47 -0.36
C TRP A 96 14.96 1.95 0.55
N ILE A 97 13.74 1.59 0.21
CA ILE A 97 12.62 1.65 1.13
C ILE A 97 12.57 0.37 1.96
N GLY A 98 12.22 0.51 3.23
CA GLY A 98 12.09 -0.60 4.15
C GLY A 98 10.63 -1.04 4.37
N ALA A 99 10.46 -1.96 5.31
CA ALA A 99 9.14 -2.46 5.67
C ALA A 99 8.25 -1.36 6.29
N GLN A 100 8.84 -0.43 7.03
CA GLN A 100 8.11 0.66 7.69
C GLN A 100 7.49 1.61 6.65
N GLU A 101 8.27 2.01 5.63
CA GLU A 101 7.79 2.86 4.55
C GLU A 101 6.71 2.15 3.74
N ALA A 102 6.91 0.85 3.41
CA ALA A 102 5.92 0.06 2.69
C ALA A 102 4.59 -0.03 3.47
N LEU A 103 4.65 -0.26 4.79
CA LEU A 103 3.46 -0.28 5.63
C LEU A 103 2.77 1.09 5.68
N HIS A 104 3.54 2.18 5.74
CA HIS A 104 3.01 3.54 5.73
C HIS A 104 2.28 3.85 4.40
N MET A 105 2.83 3.38 3.27
CA MET A 105 2.18 3.48 1.96
C MET A 105 0.83 2.74 1.92
N ALA A 106 0.71 1.58 2.57
CA ALA A 106 -0.52 0.79 2.61
C ALA A 106 -1.57 1.32 3.60
N THR A 107 -1.19 2.18 4.52
CA THR A 107 -2.05 2.67 5.61
C THR A 107 -2.31 4.17 5.49
N TYR A 108 -1.49 5.01 6.12
CA TYR A 108 -1.69 6.46 6.16
C TYR A 108 -1.68 7.10 4.76
N ASN A 109 -0.69 6.80 3.93
CA ASN A 109 -0.63 7.34 2.57
C ASN A 109 -1.77 6.82 1.69
N GLY A 110 -2.22 5.57 1.90
CA GLY A 110 -3.41 5.03 1.25
C GLY A 110 -4.66 5.85 1.57
N ALA A 111 -4.84 6.19 2.86
CA ALA A 111 -5.91 7.08 3.29
C ALA A 111 -5.76 8.50 2.70
N ALA A 112 -4.54 9.03 2.65
CA ALA A 112 -4.26 10.33 2.03
C ALA A 112 -4.60 10.34 0.54
N CYS A 113 -4.27 9.27 -0.20
CA CYS A 113 -4.67 9.13 -1.60
C CYS A 113 -6.19 9.11 -1.79
N ALA A 114 -6.93 8.60 -0.81
CA ALA A 114 -8.39 8.64 -0.79
C ALA A 114 -8.96 9.97 -0.25
N CYS A 115 -8.13 10.93 0.15
CA CYS A 115 -8.50 12.17 0.84
C CYS A 115 -9.24 11.92 2.18
N LEU A 116 -8.87 10.84 2.87
CA LEU A 116 -9.45 10.41 4.15
C LEU A 116 -8.41 10.35 5.28
N GLU A 117 -7.26 10.99 5.13
CA GLU A 117 -6.14 10.96 6.08
C GLU A 117 -6.49 11.54 7.46
N GLN A 118 -7.57 12.31 7.57
CA GLN A 118 -8.07 12.82 8.86
C GLN A 118 -8.94 11.78 9.59
N GLU A 119 -9.51 10.82 8.87
CA GLU A 119 -10.44 9.83 9.41
C GLU A 119 -9.81 8.44 9.53
N LEU A 120 -8.92 8.07 8.60
CA LEU A 120 -8.40 6.71 8.41
C LEU A 120 -6.86 6.67 8.42
N GLY A 121 -6.31 5.46 8.33
CA GLY A 121 -4.89 5.18 8.10
C GLY A 121 -4.02 5.12 9.35
N LEU A 122 -4.53 5.53 10.52
CA LEU A 122 -3.82 5.46 11.80
C LEU A 122 -4.75 4.96 12.91
N LEU A 123 -4.19 4.20 13.86
CA LEU A 123 -4.88 3.75 15.06
C LEU A 123 -4.68 4.78 16.18
N THR A 124 -5.46 5.85 16.13
CA THR A 124 -5.43 6.94 17.13
C THR A 124 -6.84 7.32 17.53
N GLU A 125 -7.00 7.85 18.76
CA GLU A 125 -8.29 8.33 19.24
C GLU A 125 -8.90 9.39 18.32
N GLY A 126 -10.21 9.33 18.12
CA GLY A 126 -10.95 10.23 17.26
C GLY A 126 -11.02 9.83 15.79
N ARG A 127 -10.30 8.77 15.36
CA ARG A 127 -10.39 8.21 14.01
C ARG A 127 -11.37 7.05 13.95
N LYS A 128 -11.83 6.71 12.75
CA LYS A 128 -12.64 5.53 12.52
C LYS A 128 -11.86 4.26 12.85
N ALA A 129 -12.55 3.29 13.42
CA ALA A 129 -11.97 2.00 13.76
C ALA A 129 -11.96 1.06 12.54
N ASP A 130 -11.14 1.43 11.54
CA ASP A 130 -10.79 0.57 10.41
C ASP A 130 -9.49 -0.14 10.74
N MET A 131 -9.57 -1.45 11.02
CA MET A 131 -8.40 -2.21 11.45
C MET A 131 -8.46 -3.67 11.04
N THR A 132 -7.30 -4.24 10.82
CA THR A 132 -7.10 -5.67 10.59
C THR A 132 -6.37 -6.27 11.78
N ILE A 133 -6.94 -7.29 12.39
CA ILE A 133 -6.36 -8.04 13.52
C ILE A 133 -5.79 -9.34 12.98
N LEU A 134 -4.51 -9.56 13.24
CA LEU A 134 -3.77 -10.73 12.80
C LEU A 134 -3.53 -11.71 13.96
N ASP A 135 -3.63 -12.99 13.69
CA ASP A 135 -3.09 -14.02 14.55
C ASP A 135 -1.58 -14.12 14.28
N ILE A 136 -0.76 -13.87 15.30
CA ILE A 136 0.70 -13.88 15.20
C ILE A 136 1.34 -15.17 15.76
N ASP A 137 0.55 -16.12 16.24
CA ASP A 137 1.03 -17.40 16.77
C ASP A 137 1.06 -18.46 15.68
N ASN A 138 1.85 -18.19 14.63
CA ASN A 138 2.01 -19.07 13.47
C ASN A 138 3.40 -18.93 12.83
N GLU A 139 3.69 -19.77 11.85
CA GLU A 139 5.01 -19.88 11.21
C GLU A 139 5.52 -18.61 10.53
N ARG A 140 4.65 -17.62 10.20
CA ARG A 140 5.03 -16.35 9.56
C ARG A 140 5.60 -15.36 10.56
N PHE A 141 5.19 -15.49 11.81
CA PHE A 141 5.59 -14.60 12.89
C PHE A 141 6.50 -15.27 13.93
N LEU A 142 6.67 -16.59 13.86
CA LEU A 142 7.54 -17.34 14.78
C LEU A 142 8.90 -17.66 14.14
N PRO A 143 10.02 -17.49 14.85
CA PRO A 143 10.11 -16.84 16.16
C PRO A 143 9.81 -15.35 16.06
N HIS A 144 9.19 -14.77 17.10
CA HIS A 144 8.90 -13.34 17.16
C HIS A 144 10.19 -12.52 17.09
N ASN A 145 10.28 -11.66 16.11
CA ASN A 145 11.43 -10.80 15.88
C ASN A 145 10.96 -9.36 15.61
N ASN A 146 11.06 -8.88 14.39
CA ASN A 146 10.54 -7.58 13.99
C ASN A 146 9.17 -7.76 13.31
N PHE A 147 8.10 -7.41 14.02
CA PHE A 147 6.74 -7.60 13.53
C PHE A 147 6.44 -6.85 12.22
N VAL A 148 6.99 -5.66 12.03
CA VAL A 148 6.76 -4.91 10.79
C VAL A 148 7.45 -5.61 9.61
N ASN A 149 8.68 -6.09 9.81
CA ASN A 149 9.37 -6.87 8.78
C ASN A 149 8.63 -8.17 8.47
N GLN A 150 8.17 -8.88 9.50
CA GLN A 150 7.42 -10.13 9.32
C GLN A 150 6.08 -9.87 8.61
N LEU A 151 5.38 -8.80 8.97
CA LEU A 151 4.16 -8.38 8.30
C LEU A 151 4.37 -8.11 6.81
N VAL A 152 5.42 -7.38 6.46
CA VAL A 152 5.68 -6.98 5.07
C VAL A 152 6.27 -8.12 4.23
N TYR A 153 7.19 -8.92 4.81
CA TYR A 153 7.92 -9.91 4.01
C TYR A 153 7.37 -11.34 4.11
N CYS A 154 6.65 -11.67 5.18
CA CYS A 154 6.22 -13.06 5.45
C CYS A 154 4.70 -13.23 5.36
N GLU A 155 3.90 -12.18 5.71
CA GLU A 155 2.44 -12.29 5.70
C GLU A 155 1.89 -12.30 4.26
N ASN A 156 0.77 -13.00 4.07
CA ASN A 156 0.09 -13.12 2.79
C ASN A 156 -1.46 -13.10 2.91
N GLY A 157 -1.97 -12.63 4.05
CA GLY A 157 -3.40 -12.56 4.35
C GLY A 157 -3.95 -13.74 5.17
N LYS A 158 -3.20 -14.85 5.27
CA LYS A 158 -3.68 -16.05 5.99
C LYS A 158 -3.77 -15.88 7.50
N SER A 159 -3.01 -14.93 8.07
CA SER A 159 -3.08 -14.63 9.50
C SER A 159 -4.20 -13.64 9.87
N VAL A 160 -4.94 -13.12 8.89
CA VAL A 160 -6.07 -12.20 9.15
C VAL A 160 -7.17 -12.96 9.88
N ARG A 161 -7.42 -12.54 11.12
CA ARG A 161 -8.45 -13.12 11.99
C ARG A 161 -9.74 -12.31 11.96
N THR A 162 -9.61 -10.99 12.12
CA THR A 162 -10.78 -10.09 12.21
C THR A 162 -10.49 -8.82 11.41
N VAL A 163 -11.50 -8.34 10.70
CA VAL A 163 -11.46 -7.03 10.04
C VAL A 163 -12.63 -6.19 10.55
N LEU A 164 -12.32 -4.98 10.99
CA LEU A 164 -13.32 -3.98 11.36
C LEU A 164 -13.30 -2.84 10.33
N ILE A 165 -14.48 -2.37 9.97
CA ILE A 165 -14.68 -1.16 9.17
C ILE A 165 -15.67 -0.28 9.92
N ASP A 166 -15.28 0.94 10.22
CA ASP A 166 -16.06 1.91 11.02
C ASP A 166 -16.56 1.28 12.34
N GLY A 167 -15.71 0.46 12.99
CA GLY A 167 -15.99 -0.25 14.21
C GLY A 167 -16.89 -1.48 14.07
N LYS A 168 -17.36 -1.81 12.85
CA LYS A 168 -18.20 -2.99 12.61
C LYS A 168 -17.31 -4.15 12.13
N THR A 169 -17.48 -5.31 12.75
CA THR A 169 -16.79 -6.53 12.29
C THR A 169 -17.37 -6.98 10.95
N VAL A 170 -16.55 -6.98 9.91
CA VAL A 170 -16.90 -7.42 8.55
C VAL A 170 -16.26 -8.76 8.18
N VAL A 171 -15.19 -9.15 8.88
CA VAL A 171 -14.59 -10.48 8.81
C VAL A 171 -14.33 -10.95 10.23
N GLU A 172 -14.69 -12.18 10.54
CA GLU A 172 -14.42 -12.84 11.82
C GLU A 172 -13.95 -14.28 11.59
N ASN A 173 -12.82 -14.64 12.20
CA ASN A 173 -12.18 -15.96 12.03
C ASN A 173 -12.03 -16.38 10.55
N GLY A 174 -11.67 -15.40 9.69
CA GLY A 174 -11.47 -15.60 8.26
C GLY A 174 -12.75 -15.76 7.43
N LYS A 175 -13.93 -15.49 8.02
CA LYS A 175 -15.22 -15.56 7.31
C LYS A 175 -15.85 -14.18 7.22
N ILE A 176 -16.45 -13.86 6.08
CA ILE A 176 -17.23 -12.63 5.90
C ILE A 176 -18.49 -12.70 6.76
N THR A 177 -18.81 -11.61 7.46
CA THR A 177 -19.96 -11.52 8.37
C THR A 177 -21.13 -10.75 7.78
N THR A 178 -20.93 -10.08 6.64
CA THR A 178 -21.90 -9.15 6.04
C THR A 178 -22.79 -9.79 4.99
N PHE A 179 -22.41 -10.96 4.44
CA PHE A 179 -23.20 -11.74 3.50
C PHE A 179 -22.76 -13.21 3.52
N ASP A 180 -23.56 -14.12 2.97
CA ASP A 180 -23.20 -15.53 2.79
C ASP A 180 -22.35 -15.70 1.54
N GLU A 181 -21.10 -16.12 1.69
CA GLU A 181 -20.16 -16.35 0.59
C GLU A 181 -20.68 -17.44 -0.38
N GLN A 182 -21.47 -18.41 0.12
CA GLN A 182 -22.04 -19.49 -0.70
C GLN A 182 -23.10 -18.99 -1.71
N GLU A 183 -23.70 -17.84 -1.44
CA GLU A 183 -24.70 -17.24 -2.35
C GLU A 183 -24.03 -16.50 -3.54
N VAL A 184 -22.70 -16.30 -3.49
CA VAL A 184 -21.95 -15.49 -4.48
C VAL A 184 -21.07 -16.38 -5.38
N ILE A 185 -20.79 -17.61 -4.97
CA ILE A 185 -19.97 -18.58 -5.70
C ILE A 185 -20.89 -19.49 -6.51
#